data_33a67ddbb174dede3d0a8c10ab897a0e
#
_entry.id   33a67ddbb174dede3d0a8c10ab897a0e
#
_cell.length_a   1.000
_cell.length_b   1.000
_cell.length_c   1.000
_cell.angle_alpha   90.00
_cell.angle_beta   90.00
_cell.angle_gamma   90.00
#
_symmetry.space_group_name_H-M   'P 1'
#
loop_
_entity.id
_entity.type
_entity.pdbx_description
1 polymer ?
#
loop_
_entity_poly.entity_id
_entity_poly.type
_entity_poly.pdbx_seq_one_letter_code
_entity_poly.pdbx_strand_id
1 'polypeptide(L)'
;MVTYPIEQSLANIPGITEMRSISRFGLSVVTVVFDESVDIYFARQLITEKLKEAEENIPQGIGSPEMSPVSTGLGEIYQYVIHPKKGSENKYSATDLRTMQDWVVARQLYGTPGVAEINSFGGKLKQYEVAINPYRLKAMNVTIADIFAALQKNNENTGGAYIDKKPNAYFIRGIGLISSLEDISNTVIKTVNGIPVLIKDVAEARIGSAIRYGALTYNGD
;
A
#
# COMPACT_ATOMS: atom_id res chain seq x y z
N MET A 1 11.47 -15.92 10.22
CA MET A 1 12.24 -14.68 10.00
C MET A 1 11.52 -13.44 10.50
N VAL A 2 10.20 -13.29 10.31
CA VAL A 2 9.42 -12.13 10.79
C VAL A 2 8.72 -12.42 12.12
N THR A 3 7.95 -13.49 12.18
CA THR A 3 7.11 -13.85 13.34
C THR A 3 7.92 -14.03 14.63
N TYR A 4 9.02 -14.77 14.57
CA TYR A 4 9.83 -15.11 15.74
C TYR A 4 10.45 -13.89 16.45
N PRO A 5 11.07 -12.90 15.76
CA PRO A 5 11.54 -11.67 16.42
C PRO A 5 10.42 -10.90 17.12
N ILE A 6 9.22 -10.86 16.51
CA ILE A 6 8.05 -10.21 17.10
C ILE A 6 7.62 -10.95 18.38
N GLU A 7 7.45 -12.27 18.32
CA GLU A 7 7.09 -13.06 19.49
C GLU A 7 8.10 -12.92 20.64
N GLN A 8 9.39 -12.93 20.32
CA GLN A 8 10.44 -12.73 21.34
C GLN A 8 10.36 -11.36 22.01
N SER A 9 10.18 -10.29 21.22
CA SER A 9 10.08 -8.94 21.76
C SER A 9 8.83 -8.74 22.62
N LEU A 10 7.73 -9.41 22.28
CA LEU A 10 6.46 -9.31 23.00
C LEU A 10 6.37 -10.23 24.24
N ALA A 11 7.15 -11.30 24.31
CA ALA A 11 7.05 -12.32 25.35
C ALA A 11 7.22 -11.80 26.79
N ASN A 12 7.93 -10.70 26.98
CA ASN A 12 8.21 -10.13 28.30
C ASN A 12 7.25 -9.00 28.72
N ILE A 13 6.18 -8.76 27.97
CA ILE A 13 5.19 -7.73 28.33
C ILE A 13 4.33 -8.28 29.48
N PRO A 14 4.21 -7.53 30.59
CA PRO A 14 3.40 -7.97 31.72
C PRO A 14 1.91 -7.98 31.37
N GLY A 15 1.18 -8.91 31.95
CA GLY A 15 -0.27 -9.04 31.79
C GLY A 15 -0.70 -9.81 30.53
N ILE A 16 0.22 -10.36 29.76
CA ILE A 16 -0.10 -11.26 28.65
C ILE A 16 -0.52 -12.62 29.26
N THR A 17 -1.70 -13.09 28.86
CA THR A 17 -2.24 -14.41 29.23
C THR A 17 -2.05 -15.43 28.12
N GLU A 18 -2.10 -14.98 26.86
CA GLU A 18 -1.92 -15.86 25.70
C GLU A 18 -1.29 -15.09 24.54
N MET A 19 -0.42 -15.76 23.78
CA MET A 19 0.11 -15.28 22.53
C MET A 19 0.00 -16.38 21.47
N ARG A 20 -0.60 -16.05 20.33
CA ARG A 20 -0.79 -16.95 19.19
C ARG A 20 -0.25 -16.30 17.93
N SER A 21 0.37 -17.08 17.07
CA SER A 21 0.82 -16.58 15.76
C SER A 21 0.36 -17.47 14.62
N ILE A 22 0.16 -16.84 13.46
CA ILE A 22 -0.11 -17.52 12.20
C ILE A 22 0.85 -16.94 11.16
N SER A 23 1.68 -17.82 10.60
CA SER A 23 2.58 -17.51 9.50
C SER A 23 2.08 -18.19 8.24
N ARG A 24 1.72 -17.40 7.24
CA ARG A 24 1.38 -17.87 5.89
C ARG A 24 2.25 -17.15 4.87
N PHE A 25 2.20 -17.61 3.66
CA PHE A 25 2.94 -17.03 2.54
C PHE A 25 2.68 -15.51 2.43
N GLY A 26 3.70 -14.72 2.75
CA GLY A 26 3.63 -13.25 2.73
C GLY A 26 2.84 -12.57 3.87
N LEU A 27 2.37 -13.34 4.87
CA LEU A 27 1.61 -12.80 6.00
C LEU A 27 2.11 -13.40 7.32
N SER A 28 2.32 -12.55 8.31
CA SER A 28 2.57 -12.91 9.70
C SER A 28 1.57 -12.15 10.59
N VAL A 29 0.77 -12.87 11.36
CA VAL A 29 -0.17 -12.30 12.32
C VAL A 29 0.17 -12.83 13.70
N VAL A 30 0.37 -11.93 14.66
CA VAL A 30 0.59 -12.26 16.06
C VAL A 30 -0.58 -11.69 16.86
N THR A 31 -1.32 -12.56 17.52
CA THR A 31 -2.44 -12.20 18.39
C THR A 31 -1.98 -12.30 19.83
N VAL A 32 -2.13 -11.23 20.57
CA VAL A 32 -1.77 -11.13 21.98
C VAL A 32 -3.02 -10.89 22.81
N VAL A 33 -3.23 -11.74 23.81
CA VAL A 33 -4.36 -11.63 24.75
C VAL A 33 -3.81 -11.17 26.10
N PHE A 34 -4.40 -10.13 26.64
CA PHE A 34 -4.06 -9.59 27.95
C PHE A 34 -5.13 -9.99 28.98
N ASP A 35 -4.73 -9.94 30.24
CA ASP A 35 -5.67 -10.04 31.36
C ASP A 35 -6.69 -8.91 31.29
N GLU A 36 -7.95 -9.19 31.70
CA GLU A 36 -9.06 -8.22 31.64
C GLU A 36 -8.83 -6.95 32.49
N SER A 37 -7.93 -7.03 33.49
CA SER A 37 -7.54 -5.90 34.32
C SER A 37 -6.63 -4.89 33.61
N VAL A 38 -6.04 -5.26 32.48
CA VAL A 38 -5.09 -4.42 31.74
C VAL A 38 -5.84 -3.48 30.81
N ASP A 39 -5.61 -2.16 30.97
CA ASP A 39 -6.16 -1.18 30.05
C ASP A 39 -5.64 -1.40 28.62
N ILE A 40 -6.57 -1.41 27.65
CA ILE A 40 -6.25 -1.73 26.27
C ILE A 40 -5.29 -0.72 25.61
N TYR A 41 -5.37 0.55 25.99
CA TYR A 41 -4.50 1.58 25.42
C TYR A 41 -3.10 1.49 26.02
N PHE A 42 -3.00 1.12 27.30
CA PHE A 42 -1.72 0.85 27.94
C PHE A 42 -1.06 -0.40 27.33
N ALA A 43 -1.81 -1.48 27.13
CA ALA A 43 -1.31 -2.68 26.44
C ALA A 43 -0.79 -2.34 25.03
N ARG A 44 -1.53 -1.55 24.28
CA ARG A 44 -1.12 -1.08 22.94
C ARG A 44 0.14 -0.25 22.95
N GLN A 45 0.32 0.60 23.96
CA GLN A 45 1.55 1.38 24.13
C GLN A 45 2.75 0.45 24.31
N LEU A 46 2.67 -0.52 25.23
CA LEU A 46 3.72 -1.48 25.48
C LEU A 46 4.06 -2.29 24.22
N ILE A 47 3.02 -2.76 23.50
CA ILE A 47 3.23 -3.46 22.22
C ILE A 47 3.95 -2.54 21.21
N THR A 48 3.55 -1.27 21.09
CA THR A 48 4.16 -0.33 20.15
C THR A 48 5.65 -0.12 20.44
N GLU A 49 6.02 -0.02 21.70
CA GLU A 49 7.42 0.12 22.12
C GLU A 49 8.22 -1.14 21.73
N LYS A 50 7.67 -2.32 22.01
CA LYS A 50 8.30 -3.60 21.68
C LYS A 50 8.34 -3.91 20.18
N LEU A 51 7.37 -3.45 19.40
CA LEU A 51 7.40 -3.61 17.95
C LEU A 51 8.54 -2.82 17.29
N LYS A 52 8.91 -1.66 17.84
CA LYS A 52 10.09 -0.92 17.35
C LYS A 52 11.38 -1.71 17.58
N GLU A 53 11.52 -2.35 18.74
CA GLU A 53 12.65 -3.22 19.02
C GLU A 53 12.66 -4.46 18.10
N ALA A 54 11.48 -5.04 17.84
CA ALA A 54 11.35 -6.17 16.91
C ALA A 54 11.72 -5.80 15.47
N GLU A 55 11.35 -4.59 15.03
CA GLU A 55 11.60 -4.11 13.66
C GLU A 55 13.10 -4.07 13.33
N GLU A 56 13.95 -3.71 14.30
CA GLU A 56 15.41 -3.71 14.13
C GLU A 56 15.97 -5.12 13.85
N ASN A 57 15.27 -6.16 14.31
CA ASN A 57 15.66 -7.56 14.14
C ASN A 57 15.01 -8.23 12.90
N ILE A 58 14.14 -7.52 12.19
CA ILE A 58 13.53 -8.00 10.94
C ILE A 58 14.43 -7.60 9.77
N PRO A 59 14.74 -8.51 8.83
CA PRO A 59 15.56 -8.18 7.66
C PRO A 59 14.93 -7.08 6.82
N GLN A 60 15.73 -6.13 6.38
CA GLN A 60 15.27 -5.01 5.56
C GLN A 60 14.62 -5.48 4.25
N GLY A 61 13.54 -4.82 3.85
CA GLY A 61 12.83 -5.10 2.60
C GLY A 61 11.77 -6.21 2.68
N ILE A 62 11.59 -6.85 3.85
CA ILE A 62 10.53 -7.87 4.01
C ILE A 62 9.20 -7.23 4.43
N GLY A 63 9.22 -6.12 5.15
CA GLY A 63 8.06 -5.37 5.64
C GLY A 63 8.30 -4.87 7.06
N SER A 64 7.42 -3.98 7.51
CA SER A 64 7.39 -3.46 8.89
C SER A 64 6.20 -4.02 9.64
N PRO A 65 6.32 -4.32 10.96
CA PRO A 65 5.19 -4.76 11.76
C PRO A 65 4.23 -3.60 12.00
N GLU A 66 2.95 -3.84 11.80
CA GLU A 66 1.88 -2.88 12.05
C GLU A 66 0.90 -3.43 13.07
N MET A 67 0.38 -2.56 13.93
CA MET A 67 -0.64 -2.94 14.90
C MET A 67 -2.02 -2.68 14.34
N SER A 68 -2.87 -3.71 14.34
CA SER A 68 -4.28 -3.59 13.94
C SER A 68 -5.03 -2.59 14.80
N PRO A 69 -6.06 -1.92 14.28
CA PRO A 69 -6.97 -1.09 15.07
C PRO A 69 -7.59 -1.84 16.25
N VAL A 70 -8.10 -1.10 17.23
CA VAL A 70 -8.86 -1.70 18.33
C VAL A 70 -10.18 -2.22 17.77
N SER A 71 -10.22 -3.53 17.54
CA SER A 71 -11.46 -4.19 17.14
C SER A 71 -11.60 -5.54 17.87
N THR A 72 -12.85 -5.94 18.07
CA THR A 72 -13.20 -7.26 18.58
C THR A 72 -14.01 -7.99 17.52
N GLY A 73 -14.27 -9.28 17.69
CA GLY A 73 -15.17 -10.04 16.80
C GLY A 73 -16.59 -9.45 16.72
N LEU A 74 -16.96 -8.56 17.65
CA LEU A 74 -18.19 -7.79 17.64
C LEU A 74 -18.04 -6.41 17.00
N GLY A 75 -16.85 -6.09 16.47
CA GLY A 75 -16.53 -4.78 15.92
C GLY A 75 -17.12 -4.52 14.53
N GLU A 76 -17.62 -5.53 13.82
CA GLU A 76 -18.33 -5.35 12.56
C GLU A 76 -19.75 -4.83 12.81
N ILE A 77 -19.87 -3.51 12.96
CA ILE A 77 -21.14 -2.88 13.33
C ILE A 77 -22.05 -2.63 12.13
N TYR A 78 -21.50 -2.54 10.92
CA TYR A 78 -22.27 -2.25 9.72
C TYR A 78 -21.60 -2.82 8.46
N GLN A 79 -22.39 -3.48 7.62
CA GLN A 79 -21.96 -4.00 6.33
C GLN A 79 -22.83 -3.40 5.23
N TYR A 80 -22.23 -3.03 4.12
CA TYR A 80 -22.94 -2.52 2.95
C TYR A 80 -22.32 -3.01 1.65
N VAL A 81 -23.08 -2.98 0.58
CA VAL A 81 -22.63 -3.37 -0.76
C VAL A 81 -22.75 -2.18 -1.69
N ILE A 82 -21.72 -1.93 -2.47
CA ILE A 82 -21.74 -0.94 -3.55
C ILE A 82 -22.00 -1.66 -4.85
N HIS A 83 -23.10 -1.31 -5.50
CA HIS A 83 -23.49 -1.83 -6.81
C HIS A 83 -24.03 -0.70 -7.71
N PRO A 84 -23.96 -0.85 -9.04
CA PRO A 84 -24.56 0.11 -9.94
C PRO A 84 -26.08 0.18 -9.77
N LYS A 85 -26.67 1.34 -10.04
CA LYS A 85 -28.13 1.45 -10.12
C LYS A 85 -28.65 0.61 -11.29
N LYS A 86 -29.87 0.09 -11.17
CA LYS A 86 -30.60 -0.62 -12.23
C LYS A 86 -30.57 0.18 -13.54
N GLY A 87 -30.13 -0.46 -14.62
CA GLY A 87 -29.94 0.17 -15.94
C GLY A 87 -28.59 0.89 -16.12
N SER A 88 -27.68 0.77 -15.16
CA SER A 88 -26.33 1.33 -15.24
C SER A 88 -25.24 0.28 -14.96
N GLU A 89 -25.57 -0.98 -15.02
CA GLU A 89 -24.72 -2.12 -14.68
C GLU A 89 -23.43 -2.13 -15.52
N ASN A 90 -23.55 -1.79 -16.80
CA ASN A 90 -22.43 -1.76 -17.74
C ASN A 90 -21.56 -0.47 -17.66
N LYS A 91 -21.94 0.51 -16.83
CA LYS A 91 -21.20 1.79 -16.74
C LYS A 91 -20.00 1.73 -15.81
N TYR A 92 -20.00 0.81 -14.86
CA TYR A 92 -18.99 0.73 -13.81
C TYR A 92 -18.41 -0.67 -13.75
N SER A 93 -17.12 -0.78 -13.90
CA SER A 93 -16.40 -2.04 -13.69
C SER A 93 -16.21 -2.34 -12.20
N ALA A 94 -15.85 -3.58 -11.88
CA ALA A 94 -15.48 -3.95 -10.51
C ALA A 94 -14.27 -3.14 -9.97
N THR A 95 -13.43 -2.64 -10.87
CA THR A 95 -12.31 -1.73 -10.54
C THR A 95 -12.82 -0.34 -10.17
N ASP A 96 -13.82 0.17 -10.89
CA ASP A 96 -14.39 1.49 -10.61
C ASP A 96 -15.13 1.49 -9.28
N LEU A 97 -15.95 0.47 -9.01
CA LEU A 97 -16.67 0.33 -7.76
C LEU A 97 -15.72 0.23 -6.55
N ARG A 98 -14.64 -0.56 -6.68
CA ARG A 98 -13.61 -0.64 -5.65
C ARG A 98 -12.90 0.69 -5.46
N THR A 99 -12.59 1.40 -6.53
CA THR A 99 -11.97 2.72 -6.48
C THR A 99 -12.88 3.74 -5.79
N MET A 100 -14.19 3.72 -6.10
CA MET A 100 -15.18 4.59 -5.41
C MET A 100 -15.25 4.28 -3.92
N GLN A 101 -15.26 3.00 -3.55
CA GLN A 101 -15.25 2.60 -2.16
C GLN A 101 -14.03 3.16 -1.43
N ASP A 102 -12.83 2.89 -1.93
CA ASP A 102 -11.59 3.20 -1.21
C ASP A 102 -11.27 4.71 -1.20
N TRP A 103 -11.61 5.42 -2.29
CA TRP A 103 -11.22 6.83 -2.47
C TRP A 103 -12.31 7.86 -2.22
N VAL A 104 -13.57 7.46 -2.26
CA VAL A 104 -14.70 8.37 -2.04
C VAL A 104 -15.45 7.98 -0.77
N VAL A 105 -16.04 6.80 -0.72
CA VAL A 105 -16.94 6.41 0.36
C VAL A 105 -16.18 6.25 1.68
N ALA A 106 -15.11 5.45 1.70
CA ALA A 106 -14.33 5.22 2.91
C ALA A 106 -13.76 6.53 3.47
N ARG A 107 -13.26 7.42 2.60
CA ARG A 107 -12.71 8.71 3.03
C ARG A 107 -13.74 9.64 3.68
N GLN A 108 -14.99 9.59 3.24
CA GLN A 108 -16.06 10.37 3.83
C GLN A 108 -16.55 9.79 5.15
N LEU A 109 -16.45 8.48 5.32
CA LEU A 109 -16.81 7.77 6.54
C LEU A 109 -15.72 7.81 7.62
N TYR A 110 -14.45 8.01 7.22
CA TYR A 110 -13.36 8.23 8.17
C TYR A 110 -13.65 9.49 9.01
N GLY A 111 -13.47 9.35 10.32
CA GLY A 111 -13.76 10.43 11.28
C GLY A 111 -15.20 10.41 11.80
N THR A 112 -16.05 9.48 11.39
CA THR A 112 -17.34 9.24 12.04
C THR A 112 -17.08 8.73 13.47
N PRO A 113 -17.65 9.38 14.52
CA PRO A 113 -17.45 8.95 15.88
C PRO A 113 -17.82 7.47 16.09
N GLY A 114 -16.93 6.70 16.70
CA GLY A 114 -17.13 5.28 16.97
C GLY A 114 -16.71 4.34 15.83
N VAL A 115 -16.34 4.85 14.66
CA VAL A 115 -15.79 4.04 13.55
C VAL A 115 -14.28 3.99 13.67
N ALA A 116 -13.73 2.80 13.96
CA ALA A 116 -12.30 2.59 14.07
C ALA A 116 -11.66 2.31 12.70
N GLU A 117 -12.35 1.57 11.83
CA GLU A 117 -11.82 1.10 10.56
C GLU A 117 -12.94 0.86 9.53
N ILE A 118 -12.61 0.98 8.25
CA ILE A 118 -13.50 0.67 7.14
C ILE A 118 -12.77 -0.28 6.20
N ASN A 119 -13.19 -1.52 6.18
CA ASN A 119 -12.59 -2.57 5.39
C ASN A 119 -13.39 -2.80 4.10
N SER A 120 -12.68 -3.12 3.03
CA SER A 120 -13.27 -3.37 1.72
C SER A 120 -12.94 -4.79 1.26
N PHE A 121 -13.97 -5.57 0.98
CA PHE A 121 -13.86 -6.91 0.42
C PHE A 121 -14.38 -6.92 -1.03
N GLY A 122 -13.80 -7.76 -1.88
CA GLY A 122 -14.20 -7.87 -3.28
C GLY A 122 -13.72 -6.73 -4.17
N GLY A 123 -14.25 -6.68 -5.38
CA GLY A 123 -13.80 -5.75 -6.42
C GLY A 123 -12.40 -6.05 -6.95
N LYS A 124 -11.87 -5.15 -7.77
CA LYS A 124 -10.50 -5.21 -8.31
C LYS A 124 -9.74 -3.96 -7.89
N LEU A 125 -8.68 -4.13 -7.13
CA LEU A 125 -7.82 -3.01 -6.73
C LEU A 125 -7.06 -2.49 -7.96
N LYS A 126 -7.30 -1.24 -8.32
CA LYS A 126 -6.65 -0.56 -9.45
C LYS A 126 -5.15 -0.43 -9.21
N GLN A 127 -4.36 -0.82 -10.20
CA GLN A 127 -2.91 -0.64 -10.20
C GLN A 127 -2.43 -0.03 -11.51
N TYR A 128 -1.35 0.75 -11.45
CA TYR A 128 -0.58 1.14 -12.60
C TYR A 128 0.46 0.03 -12.83
N GLU A 129 0.29 -0.69 -13.92
CA GLU A 129 1.10 -1.86 -14.26
C GLU A 129 2.11 -1.49 -15.35
N VAL A 130 3.36 -1.87 -15.14
CA VAL A 130 4.41 -1.84 -16.16
C VAL A 130 4.63 -3.26 -16.63
N ALA A 131 3.92 -3.64 -17.72
CA ALA A 131 3.98 -4.98 -18.30
C ALA A 131 5.26 -5.12 -19.13
N ILE A 132 6.27 -5.77 -18.58
CA ILE A 132 7.58 -5.92 -19.21
C ILE A 132 7.56 -6.92 -20.37
N ASN A 133 8.33 -6.63 -21.42
CA ASN A 133 8.62 -7.56 -22.49
C ASN A 133 10.05 -8.13 -22.33
N PRO A 134 10.20 -9.42 -21.95
CA PRO A 134 11.51 -10.01 -21.66
C PRO A 134 12.49 -9.98 -22.84
N TYR A 135 11.99 -10.08 -24.07
CA TYR A 135 12.81 -10.03 -25.28
C TYR A 135 13.40 -8.64 -25.51
N ARG A 136 12.57 -7.60 -25.31
CA ARG A 136 13.03 -6.20 -25.44
C ARG A 136 13.98 -5.83 -24.31
N LEU A 137 13.71 -6.27 -23.06
CA LEU A 137 14.64 -6.10 -21.94
C LEU A 137 16.03 -6.64 -22.29
N LYS A 138 16.09 -7.88 -22.80
CA LYS A 138 17.34 -8.51 -23.19
C LYS A 138 18.01 -7.77 -24.34
N ALA A 139 17.27 -7.37 -25.37
CA ALA A 139 17.81 -6.65 -26.53
C ALA A 139 18.40 -5.28 -26.15
N MET A 140 17.80 -4.57 -25.20
CA MET A 140 18.24 -3.27 -24.70
C MET A 140 19.19 -3.37 -23.51
N ASN A 141 19.56 -4.60 -23.10
CA ASN A 141 20.38 -4.86 -21.91
C ASN A 141 19.87 -4.14 -20.66
N VAL A 142 18.54 -4.16 -20.43
CA VAL A 142 17.83 -3.57 -19.28
C VAL A 142 17.43 -4.68 -18.32
N THR A 143 17.62 -4.45 -17.03
CA THR A 143 17.17 -5.35 -15.96
C THR A 143 15.86 -4.84 -15.34
N ILE A 144 15.15 -5.73 -14.66
CA ILE A 144 13.96 -5.33 -13.87
C ILE A 144 14.36 -4.34 -12.77
N ALA A 145 15.53 -4.53 -12.15
CA ALA A 145 16.05 -3.63 -11.15
C ALA A 145 16.29 -2.21 -11.68
N ASP A 146 16.74 -2.09 -12.94
CA ASP A 146 16.92 -0.79 -13.60
C ASP A 146 15.57 -0.04 -13.72
N ILE A 147 14.50 -0.78 -14.06
CA ILE A 147 13.15 -0.20 -14.16
C ILE A 147 12.67 0.29 -12.80
N PHE A 148 12.81 -0.54 -11.75
CA PHE A 148 12.44 -0.13 -10.39
C PHE A 148 13.19 1.11 -9.93
N ALA A 149 14.50 1.14 -10.12
CA ALA A 149 15.34 2.29 -9.77
C ALA A 149 14.95 3.55 -10.54
N ALA A 150 14.63 3.41 -11.83
CA ALA A 150 14.17 4.52 -12.66
C ALA A 150 12.83 5.08 -12.19
N LEU A 151 11.84 4.24 -11.92
CA LEU A 151 10.54 4.65 -11.42
C LEU A 151 10.64 5.34 -10.06
N GLN A 152 11.47 4.81 -9.16
CA GLN A 152 11.70 5.39 -7.85
C GLN A 152 12.29 6.80 -7.93
N LYS A 153 13.31 6.99 -8.78
CA LYS A 153 13.98 8.29 -8.98
C LYS A 153 13.11 9.32 -9.69
N ASN A 154 12.19 8.89 -10.54
CA ASN A 154 11.36 9.78 -11.35
C ASN A 154 9.95 10.00 -10.76
N ASN A 155 9.71 9.62 -9.52
CA ASN A 155 8.42 9.84 -8.84
C ASN A 155 8.62 10.61 -7.53
N GLU A 156 9.37 11.72 -7.60
CA GLU A 156 9.68 12.53 -6.45
C GLU A 156 9.66 14.02 -6.81
N ASN A 157 9.04 14.82 -5.94
CA ASN A 157 9.13 16.27 -6.03
C ASN A 157 10.39 16.74 -5.34
N THR A 158 11.17 17.58 -6.01
CA THR A 158 12.36 18.20 -5.42
C THR A 158 12.07 19.64 -5.00
N GLY A 159 12.45 19.98 -3.78
CA GLY A 159 12.58 21.38 -3.35
C GLY A 159 13.80 22.00 -4.01
N GLY A 160 13.64 23.20 -4.52
CA GLY A 160 14.72 23.96 -5.14
C GLY A 160 15.14 25.17 -4.32
N ALA A 161 16.14 25.90 -4.81
CA ALA A 161 16.52 27.21 -4.30
C ALA A 161 15.41 28.25 -4.59
N TYR A 162 15.58 29.43 -4.10
CA TYR A 162 14.74 30.57 -4.46
C TYR A 162 15.56 31.59 -5.29
N ILE A 163 14.84 32.32 -6.13
CA ILE A 163 15.39 33.46 -6.87
C ILE A 163 14.94 34.73 -6.16
N ASP A 164 15.89 35.49 -5.62
CA ASP A 164 15.61 36.78 -5.00
C ASP A 164 15.52 37.84 -6.11
N LYS A 165 14.30 38.35 -6.35
CA LYS A 165 14.04 39.55 -7.17
C LYS A 165 13.29 40.54 -6.31
N LYS A 166 14.02 41.42 -5.64
CA LYS A 166 13.41 42.45 -4.79
C LYS A 166 12.29 43.19 -5.55
N PRO A 167 11.08 43.34 -4.95
CA PRO A 167 10.71 43.01 -3.58
C PRO A 167 10.22 41.56 -3.37
N ASN A 168 10.26 40.67 -4.35
CA ASN A 168 9.69 39.33 -4.30
C ASN A 168 10.76 38.24 -4.34
N ALA A 169 10.54 37.15 -3.59
CA ALA A 169 11.28 35.90 -3.72
C ALA A 169 10.44 34.85 -4.48
N TYR A 170 11.04 34.21 -5.46
CA TYR A 170 10.41 33.16 -6.27
C TYR A 170 11.00 31.82 -5.89
N PHE A 171 10.16 30.93 -5.35
CA PHE A 171 10.59 29.57 -4.99
C PHE A 171 10.58 28.68 -6.23
N ILE A 172 11.67 27.95 -6.44
CA ILE A 172 11.79 26.95 -7.50
C ILE A 172 11.30 25.62 -6.94
N ARG A 173 10.35 25.00 -7.61
CA ARG A 173 9.85 23.66 -7.28
C ARG A 173 10.00 22.76 -8.49
N GLY A 174 10.73 21.67 -8.35
CA GLY A 174 10.76 20.58 -9.32
C GLY A 174 9.51 19.70 -9.12
N ILE A 175 8.64 19.63 -10.14
CA ILE A 175 7.48 18.73 -10.15
C ILE A 175 7.92 17.46 -10.90
N GLY A 176 8.08 16.36 -10.15
CA GLY A 176 8.52 15.07 -10.68
C GLY A 176 7.58 13.91 -10.38
N LEU A 177 6.45 14.17 -9.70
CA LEU A 177 5.47 13.12 -9.43
C LEU A 177 4.78 12.66 -10.73
N ILE A 178 4.73 11.36 -10.92
CA ILE A 178 4.00 10.71 -12.02
C ILE A 178 2.51 10.97 -11.83
N SER A 179 1.86 11.49 -12.86
CA SER A 179 0.43 11.83 -12.88
C SER A 179 -0.36 11.04 -13.92
N SER A 180 0.31 10.46 -14.92
CA SER A 180 -0.30 9.79 -16.05
C SER A 180 0.45 8.52 -16.46
N LEU A 181 -0.21 7.66 -17.25
CA LEU A 181 0.44 6.51 -17.89
C LEU A 181 1.54 6.94 -18.88
N GLU A 182 1.38 8.12 -19.46
CA GLU A 182 2.35 8.68 -20.40
C GLU A 182 3.65 9.06 -19.67
N ASP A 183 3.56 9.63 -18.47
CA ASP A 183 4.72 9.95 -17.63
C ASP A 183 5.50 8.68 -17.29
N ILE A 184 4.78 7.59 -16.94
CA ILE A 184 5.41 6.28 -16.71
C ILE A 184 6.11 5.81 -17.98
N SER A 185 5.42 5.84 -19.11
CA SER A 185 5.93 5.36 -20.39
C SER A 185 7.18 6.10 -20.85
N ASN A 186 7.24 7.41 -20.60
CA ASN A 186 8.34 8.28 -20.98
C ASN A 186 9.47 8.36 -19.94
N THR A 187 9.36 7.65 -18.81
CA THR A 187 10.43 7.58 -17.81
C THR A 187 11.68 6.96 -18.42
N VAL A 188 12.81 7.67 -18.27
CA VAL A 188 14.12 7.21 -18.75
C VAL A 188 14.68 6.16 -17.79
N ILE A 189 14.96 4.95 -18.28
CA ILE A 189 15.57 3.87 -17.50
C ILE A 189 17.07 4.10 -17.41
N LYS A 190 17.73 4.23 -18.56
CA LYS A 190 19.17 4.49 -18.68
C LYS A 190 19.52 5.04 -20.05
N THR A 191 20.74 5.49 -20.20
CA THR A 191 21.28 5.93 -21.49
C THR A 191 22.27 4.90 -22.02
N VAL A 192 22.08 4.47 -23.26
CA VAL A 192 22.98 3.54 -23.95
C VAL A 192 23.54 4.26 -25.19
N ASN A 193 24.86 4.39 -25.28
CA ASN A 193 25.54 5.09 -26.38
C ASN A 193 24.97 6.51 -26.67
N GLY A 194 24.62 7.24 -25.61
CA GLY A 194 24.05 8.58 -25.73
C GLY A 194 22.54 8.62 -26.06
N ILE A 195 21.89 7.47 -26.27
CA ILE A 195 20.46 7.37 -26.56
C ILE A 195 19.72 6.94 -25.31
N PRO A 196 18.70 7.70 -24.85
CA PRO A 196 17.90 7.30 -23.71
C PRO A 196 16.99 6.09 -24.05
N VAL A 197 16.99 5.09 -23.18
CA VAL A 197 16.05 3.97 -23.22
C VAL A 197 14.91 4.28 -22.26
N LEU A 198 13.68 4.32 -22.77
CA LEU A 198 12.47 4.64 -22.04
C LEU A 198 11.72 3.37 -21.61
N ILE A 199 10.82 3.50 -20.65
CA ILE A 199 9.96 2.37 -20.23
C ILE A 199 9.17 1.82 -21.42
N LYS A 200 8.60 2.67 -22.28
CA LYS A 200 7.85 2.24 -23.48
C LYS A 200 8.64 1.40 -24.47
N ASP A 201 9.97 1.49 -24.46
CA ASP A 201 10.82 0.72 -25.36
C ASP A 201 10.92 -0.75 -24.93
N VAL A 202 10.73 -1.04 -23.64
CA VAL A 202 10.89 -2.37 -23.03
C VAL A 202 9.65 -2.92 -22.34
N ALA A 203 8.65 -2.09 -22.12
CA ALA A 203 7.43 -2.42 -21.38
C ALA A 203 6.24 -1.61 -21.90
N GLU A 204 5.04 -2.00 -21.47
CA GLU A 204 3.80 -1.27 -21.67
C GLU A 204 3.25 -0.79 -20.33
N ALA A 205 3.03 0.53 -20.20
CA ALA A 205 2.35 1.09 -19.04
C ALA A 205 0.84 1.06 -19.26
N ARG A 206 0.12 0.41 -18.35
CA ARG A 206 -1.34 0.26 -18.44
C ARG A 206 -2.00 0.27 -17.07
N ILE A 207 -3.33 0.43 -17.06
CA ILE A 207 -4.12 0.21 -15.86
C ILE A 207 -4.43 -1.28 -15.76
N GLY A 208 -3.94 -1.90 -14.69
CA GLY A 208 -4.18 -3.28 -14.33
C GLY A 208 -4.94 -3.40 -13.01
N SER A 209 -5.01 -4.61 -12.49
CA SER A 209 -5.57 -4.89 -11.17
C SER A 209 -4.65 -5.80 -10.37
N ALA A 210 -4.60 -5.58 -9.05
CA ALA A 210 -3.92 -6.48 -8.16
C ALA A 210 -4.45 -7.92 -8.29
N ILE A 211 -3.57 -8.88 -8.00
CA ILE A 211 -3.94 -10.29 -7.93
C ILE A 211 -5.01 -10.45 -6.84
N ARG A 212 -6.12 -11.10 -7.20
CA ARG A 212 -7.20 -11.38 -6.26
C ARG A 212 -6.96 -12.68 -5.52
N TYR A 213 -7.02 -12.61 -4.19
CA TYR A 213 -6.96 -13.78 -3.32
C TYR A 213 -8.35 -14.25 -2.84
N GLY A 214 -9.38 -13.49 -3.14
CA GLY A 214 -10.77 -13.79 -2.79
C GLY A 214 -11.76 -13.06 -3.68
N ALA A 215 -13.01 -13.45 -3.58
CA ALA A 215 -14.14 -12.83 -4.26
C ALA A 215 -15.32 -12.75 -3.32
N LEU A 216 -16.16 -11.75 -3.52
CA LEU A 216 -17.44 -11.59 -2.85
C LEU A 216 -18.53 -11.71 -3.90
N THR A 217 -19.59 -12.44 -3.57
CA THR A 217 -20.80 -12.50 -4.37
C THR A 217 -21.96 -11.91 -3.58
N TYR A 218 -22.87 -11.24 -4.26
CA TYR A 218 -24.08 -10.69 -3.68
C TYR A 218 -25.27 -11.02 -4.56
N ASN A 219 -26.29 -11.68 -4.02
CA ASN A 219 -27.47 -12.17 -4.74
C ASN A 219 -27.17 -13.09 -5.95
N GLY A 220 -26.04 -13.75 -5.93
CA GLY A 220 -25.65 -14.70 -6.99
C GLY A 220 -24.82 -14.11 -8.15
N ASP A 221 -24.48 -12.83 -8.07
CA ASP A 221 -23.62 -12.13 -9.04
C ASP A 221 -22.17 -11.99 -8.51
#